data_ca04f1b30caefdf25c7f3baeeec31134
#
_entry.id   ca04f1b30caefdf25c7f3baeeec31134
#
_cell.length_a   1.000
_cell.length_b   1.000
_cell.length_c   1.000
_cell.angle_alpha   90.00
_cell.angle_beta   90.00
_cell.angle_gamma   90.00
#
_symmetry.space_group_name_H-M   'P 1'
#
loop_
_entity.id
_entity.type
_entity.pdbx_description
1 polymer ?
#
loop_
_entity_poly.entity_id
_entity_poly.type
_entity_poly.pdbx_seq_one_letter_code
_entity_poly.pdbx_strand_id
1 'polypeptide(L)'
;MTYTRRKLLKALGLASVGSAMPSLIKTLAAAETGICPFRLAVINDEITQDFEKACQIVAGDFGLQWIELRSMWNKNVTELTAKEIEDAKKILAEHKLRVTDIASPLFKTDWPGAPRSSQSEARDQFHADFDASAQDKLLEHCITLAKAFNTDRIRCFDFWRLDDQKSYRTAINAKLEQAAARCAKDDMVLLLENEMSCNTATGEEAAAVLKAIPNKNFMLNWDPGNAAAIGSTPYPAGYQMLPKDRIGHCHCKDVVTKQDHKYDWAPVGGGSVDWVGQLQALERDGFRGGLSLETHWRGAGTPEASTRVSLDGLKKTLTKAGISC
;
A
#
# COMPACT_ATOMS: atom_id res chain seq x y z
N MET A 1 -45.49 10.75 21.71
CA MET A 1 -44.80 11.52 22.76
C MET A 1 -43.30 11.15 22.68
N THR A 2 -42.49 12.01 22.10
CA THR A 2 -41.07 11.80 21.85
C THR A 2 -40.28 12.32 23.05
N TYR A 3 -39.59 11.42 23.75
CA TYR A 3 -38.67 11.81 24.82
C TYR A 3 -37.30 12.16 24.22
N THR A 4 -36.87 13.42 24.38
CA THR A 4 -35.57 13.91 23.95
C THR A 4 -34.50 13.62 25.01
N ARG A 5 -33.28 13.26 24.56
CA ARG A 5 -32.07 12.93 25.34
C ARG A 5 -31.67 13.93 26.46
N ARG A 6 -32.25 15.08 26.53
CA ARG A 6 -31.92 16.14 27.52
C ARG A 6 -32.57 15.96 28.91
N LYS A 7 -33.51 15.04 29.11
CA LYS A 7 -34.17 14.83 30.42
C LYS A 7 -33.58 13.70 31.26
N LEU A 8 -32.62 12.92 30.74
CA LEU A 8 -32.00 11.79 31.49
C LEU A 8 -30.81 12.23 32.37
N LEU A 9 -30.29 13.45 32.21
CA LEU A 9 -29.08 13.95 32.92
C LEU A 9 -29.41 14.76 34.20
N LYS A 10 -30.68 14.87 34.61
CA LYS A 10 -31.05 15.64 35.82
C LYS A 10 -31.55 14.80 37.03
N ALA A 11 -31.44 13.47 36.97
CA ALA A 11 -31.95 12.59 38.04
C ALA A 11 -30.88 11.85 38.83
N LEU A 12 -29.59 12.21 38.73
CA LEU A 12 -28.54 11.68 39.60
C LEU A 12 -27.93 12.82 40.39
N GLY A 13 -28.55 13.05 41.56
CA GLY A 13 -28.08 13.98 42.56
C GLY A 13 -26.77 13.53 43.23
N LEU A 14 -26.00 14.50 43.63
CA LEU A 14 -24.73 14.45 44.32
C LEU A 14 -24.68 13.47 45.50
N ALA A 15 -23.66 12.59 45.47
CA ALA A 15 -23.06 12.07 46.69
C ALA A 15 -21.53 12.04 46.44
N SER A 16 -20.80 12.89 47.14
CA SER A 16 -19.35 12.97 47.22
C SER A 16 -18.80 11.77 47.96
N VAL A 17 -18.02 10.92 47.29
CA VAL A 17 -17.02 10.06 47.96
C VAL A 17 -15.77 10.06 47.10
N GLY A 18 -14.63 10.36 47.75
CA GLY A 18 -13.37 10.65 47.15
C GLY A 18 -12.62 9.48 46.51
N SER A 19 -11.73 9.90 45.67
CA SER A 19 -10.47 9.29 45.23
C SER A 19 -10.38 7.77 45.17
N ALA A 20 -10.65 7.19 44.00
CA ALA A 20 -9.91 6.08 43.37
C ALA A 20 -10.68 5.57 42.15
N MET A 21 -10.49 6.15 40.99
CA MET A 21 -10.81 5.51 39.69
C MET A 21 -10.24 6.26 38.48
N PRO A 22 -8.93 6.17 38.18
CA PRO A 22 -8.45 6.43 36.85
C PRO A 22 -8.25 5.15 36.01
N SER A 23 -8.33 3.93 36.59
CA SER A 23 -7.95 2.71 35.85
C SER A 23 -9.10 2.00 35.12
N LEU A 24 -10.36 2.17 35.58
CA LEU A 24 -11.49 1.49 34.95
C LEU A 24 -11.98 2.14 33.64
N ILE A 25 -11.77 3.44 33.47
CA ILE A 25 -12.19 4.13 32.23
C ILE A 25 -11.26 3.81 31.07
N LYS A 26 -9.97 3.53 31.35
CA LYS A 26 -9.04 3.07 30.29
C LYS A 26 -9.29 1.62 29.83
N THR A 27 -9.86 0.79 30.70
CA THR A 27 -10.13 -0.62 30.36
C THR A 27 -11.46 -0.81 29.60
N LEU A 28 -12.40 0.12 29.74
CA LEU A 28 -13.68 0.08 29.00
C LEU A 28 -13.57 0.68 27.59
N ALA A 29 -12.54 1.48 27.29
CA ALA A 29 -12.27 2.01 25.94
C ALA A 29 -11.55 0.99 25.02
N ALA A 30 -11.07 -0.13 25.56
CA ALA A 30 -10.37 -1.18 24.82
C ALA A 30 -11.27 -2.39 24.47
N ALA A 31 -12.56 -2.33 24.75
CA ALA A 31 -13.50 -3.43 24.53
C ALA A 31 -14.52 -3.17 23.41
N GLU A 32 -14.32 -2.17 22.57
CA GLU A 32 -15.17 -1.95 21.39
C GLU A 32 -14.33 -2.05 20.11
N THR A 33 -14.76 -3.01 19.33
CA THR A 33 -14.57 -3.28 17.90
C THR A 33 -13.45 -4.27 17.55
N GLY A 34 -13.80 -5.53 17.38
CA GLY A 34 -13.04 -6.52 16.63
C GLY A 34 -13.07 -6.26 15.10
N ILE A 35 -12.97 -5.00 14.68
CA ILE A 35 -12.88 -4.62 13.28
C ILE A 35 -11.42 -4.27 13.00
N CYS A 36 -10.83 -4.96 12.01
CA CYS A 36 -9.47 -4.65 11.55
C CYS A 36 -9.35 -3.15 11.22
N PRO A 37 -8.37 -2.43 11.78
CA PRO A 37 -8.20 -1.02 11.49
C PRO A 37 -7.73 -0.76 10.05
N PHE A 38 -7.22 -1.79 9.37
CA PHE A 38 -6.68 -1.71 8.02
C PHE A 38 -7.60 -2.36 7.00
N ARG A 39 -7.51 -1.93 5.76
CA ARG A 39 -8.07 -2.64 4.61
C ARG A 39 -7.08 -3.73 4.21
N LEU A 40 -7.10 -4.87 4.92
CA LEU A 40 -6.17 -5.96 4.65
C LEU A 40 -6.44 -6.57 3.27
N ALA A 41 -5.42 -6.59 2.43
CA ALA A 41 -5.48 -6.98 1.03
C ALA A 41 -4.28 -7.84 0.62
N VAL A 42 -4.31 -8.30 -0.60
CA VAL A 42 -3.20 -8.95 -1.29
C VAL A 42 -3.23 -8.52 -2.76
N ILE A 43 -2.05 -8.38 -3.36
CA ILE A 43 -1.93 -8.17 -4.80
C ILE A 43 -2.33 -9.47 -5.51
N ASN A 44 -3.29 -9.40 -6.41
CA ASN A 44 -3.95 -10.57 -7.00
C ASN A 44 -2.99 -11.55 -7.68
N ASP A 45 -2.00 -11.08 -8.41
CA ASP A 45 -1.06 -11.92 -9.17
C ASP A 45 0.11 -12.47 -8.33
N GLU A 46 0.22 -12.08 -7.07
CA GLU A 46 1.04 -12.81 -6.09
C GLU A 46 0.49 -14.23 -5.85
N ILE A 47 -0.80 -14.45 -6.13
CA ILE A 47 -1.47 -15.75 -6.00
C ILE A 47 -1.42 -16.51 -7.33
N THR A 48 -2.00 -15.92 -8.39
CA THR A 48 -2.09 -16.54 -9.71
C THR A 48 -2.51 -15.51 -10.76
N GLN A 49 -2.23 -15.80 -12.04
CA GLN A 49 -2.74 -15.03 -13.18
C GLN A 49 -4.20 -15.36 -13.54
N ASP A 50 -4.75 -16.47 -13.02
CA ASP A 50 -6.18 -16.77 -13.08
C ASP A 50 -6.92 -15.88 -12.06
N PHE A 51 -7.58 -14.83 -12.57
CA PHE A 51 -8.17 -13.81 -11.72
C PHE A 51 -9.37 -14.30 -10.91
N GLU A 52 -10.20 -15.18 -11.50
CA GLU A 52 -11.31 -15.77 -10.77
C GLU A 52 -10.82 -16.64 -9.60
N LYS A 53 -9.83 -17.48 -9.85
CA LYS A 53 -9.18 -18.29 -8.82
C LYS A 53 -8.54 -17.41 -7.74
N ALA A 54 -7.87 -16.31 -8.12
CA ALA A 54 -7.30 -15.37 -7.16
C ALA A 54 -8.38 -14.77 -6.25
N CYS A 55 -9.50 -14.30 -6.82
CA CYS A 55 -10.63 -13.75 -6.07
C CYS A 55 -11.28 -14.79 -5.16
N GLN A 56 -11.46 -16.03 -5.63
CA GLN A 56 -11.97 -17.13 -4.81
C GLN A 56 -11.09 -17.38 -3.58
N ILE A 57 -9.76 -17.42 -3.76
CA ILE A 57 -8.80 -17.62 -2.67
C ILE A 57 -8.83 -16.46 -1.70
N VAL A 58 -8.82 -15.22 -2.20
CA VAL A 58 -8.83 -14.00 -1.36
C VAL A 58 -10.09 -13.94 -0.50
N ALA A 59 -11.26 -14.13 -1.08
CA ALA A 59 -12.52 -14.06 -0.36
C ALA A 59 -12.79 -15.32 0.50
N GLY A 60 -12.59 -16.51 -0.08
CA GLY A 60 -12.94 -17.77 0.55
C GLY A 60 -11.88 -18.24 1.54
N ASP A 61 -10.65 -18.48 1.07
CA ASP A 61 -9.61 -19.10 1.89
C ASP A 61 -8.94 -18.11 2.84
N PHE A 62 -8.71 -16.88 2.37
CA PHE A 62 -8.06 -15.85 3.18
C PHE A 62 -9.05 -15.07 4.06
N GLY A 63 -10.35 -15.06 3.71
CA GLY A 63 -11.39 -14.33 4.41
C GLY A 63 -11.26 -12.80 4.28
N LEU A 64 -10.62 -12.32 3.21
CA LEU A 64 -10.40 -10.90 2.99
C LEU A 64 -11.56 -10.28 2.20
N GLN A 65 -11.75 -8.97 2.38
CA GLN A 65 -12.76 -8.19 1.66
C GLN A 65 -12.13 -7.23 0.63
N TRP A 66 -10.81 -7.16 0.58
CA TRP A 66 -10.08 -6.24 -0.26
C TRP A 66 -9.02 -6.98 -1.06
N ILE A 67 -8.79 -6.49 -2.28
CA ILE A 67 -7.79 -6.99 -3.21
C ILE A 67 -7.13 -5.80 -3.91
N GLU A 68 -5.87 -5.92 -4.26
CA GLU A 68 -5.13 -4.96 -5.06
C GLU A 68 -4.96 -5.49 -6.47
N LEU A 69 -5.15 -4.65 -7.50
CA LEU A 69 -5.12 -5.07 -8.89
C LEU A 69 -3.83 -4.65 -9.59
N ARG A 70 -3.00 -5.63 -10.01
CA ARG A 70 -1.76 -5.41 -10.75
C ARG A 70 -1.74 -6.10 -12.12
N SER A 71 -1.89 -7.40 -12.15
CA SER A 71 -1.81 -8.21 -13.36
C SER A 71 -2.77 -9.39 -13.29
N MET A 72 -3.43 -9.70 -14.40
CA MET A 72 -4.34 -10.84 -14.51
C MET A 72 -4.39 -11.32 -15.95
N TRP A 73 -4.63 -12.63 -16.14
CA TRP A 73 -4.67 -13.24 -17.48
C TRP A 73 -3.39 -12.98 -18.29
N ASN A 74 -2.24 -12.88 -17.61
CA ASN A 74 -0.91 -12.56 -18.16
C ASN A 74 -0.85 -11.17 -18.83
N LYS A 75 -1.65 -10.21 -18.36
CA LYS A 75 -1.65 -8.82 -18.76
C LYS A 75 -1.56 -7.91 -17.56
N ASN A 76 -0.86 -6.80 -17.67
CA ASN A 76 -0.98 -5.73 -16.70
C ASN A 76 -2.41 -5.21 -16.68
N VAL A 77 -2.89 -4.76 -15.52
CA VAL A 77 -4.25 -4.19 -15.38
C VAL A 77 -4.51 -3.04 -16.35
N THR A 78 -3.46 -2.32 -16.74
CA THR A 78 -3.54 -1.20 -17.71
C THR A 78 -3.63 -1.64 -19.17
N GLU A 79 -3.52 -2.94 -19.45
CA GLU A 79 -3.61 -3.50 -20.80
C GLU A 79 -4.93 -4.27 -21.04
N LEU A 80 -5.81 -4.27 -20.03
CA LEU A 80 -7.10 -4.95 -20.15
C LEU A 80 -8.00 -4.27 -21.18
N THR A 81 -8.63 -5.07 -22.01
CA THR A 81 -9.69 -4.61 -22.91
C THR A 81 -10.96 -4.24 -22.15
N ALA A 82 -11.84 -3.45 -22.75
CA ALA A 82 -13.13 -3.11 -22.14
C ALA A 82 -13.95 -4.33 -21.73
N LYS A 83 -13.89 -5.42 -22.51
CA LYS A 83 -14.56 -6.69 -22.17
C LYS A 83 -13.92 -7.32 -20.92
N GLU A 84 -12.60 -7.40 -20.85
CA GLU A 84 -11.88 -7.97 -19.71
C GLU A 84 -12.11 -7.16 -18.41
N ILE A 85 -12.21 -5.83 -18.51
CA ILE A 85 -12.58 -4.97 -17.39
C ILE A 85 -13.99 -5.34 -16.87
N GLU A 86 -14.98 -5.49 -17.76
CA GLU A 86 -16.33 -5.88 -17.34
C GLU A 86 -16.39 -7.31 -16.78
N ASP A 87 -15.60 -8.24 -17.31
CA ASP A 87 -15.49 -9.60 -16.79
C ASP A 87 -14.84 -9.59 -15.39
N ALA A 88 -13.76 -8.81 -15.19
CA ALA A 88 -13.14 -8.65 -13.88
C ALA A 88 -14.09 -8.03 -12.83
N LYS A 89 -14.89 -7.04 -13.23
CA LYS A 89 -15.90 -6.44 -12.34
C LYS A 89 -16.96 -7.45 -11.89
N LYS A 90 -17.41 -8.35 -12.77
CA LYS A 90 -18.36 -9.42 -12.42
C LYS A 90 -17.74 -10.37 -11.40
N ILE A 91 -16.51 -10.83 -11.64
CA ILE A 91 -15.77 -11.71 -10.73
C ILE A 91 -15.64 -11.06 -9.34
N LEU A 92 -15.22 -9.79 -9.28
CA LEU A 92 -15.12 -9.05 -8.01
C LEU A 92 -16.46 -8.97 -7.29
N ALA A 93 -17.56 -8.73 -8.02
CA ALA A 93 -18.91 -8.65 -7.44
C ALA A 93 -19.39 -10.00 -6.92
N GLU A 94 -19.15 -11.10 -7.64
CA GLU A 94 -19.50 -12.48 -7.23
C GLU A 94 -18.80 -12.86 -5.92
N HIS A 95 -17.52 -12.49 -5.77
CA HIS A 95 -16.74 -12.73 -4.55
C HIS A 95 -16.87 -11.62 -3.50
N LYS A 96 -17.67 -10.56 -3.76
CA LYS A 96 -17.89 -9.41 -2.86
C LYS A 96 -16.60 -8.70 -2.46
N LEU A 97 -15.62 -8.68 -3.34
CA LEU A 97 -14.33 -8.03 -3.13
C LEU A 97 -14.39 -6.56 -3.56
N ARG A 98 -13.69 -5.73 -2.80
CA ARG A 98 -13.46 -4.31 -3.09
C ARG A 98 -11.99 -4.10 -3.44
N VAL A 99 -11.71 -3.14 -4.30
CA VAL A 99 -10.36 -2.85 -4.78
C VAL A 99 -9.73 -1.75 -3.91
N THR A 100 -8.50 -1.98 -3.42
CA THR A 100 -7.75 -0.99 -2.66
C THR A 100 -7.22 0.12 -3.55
N ASP A 101 -6.59 -0.26 -4.68
CA ASP A 101 -5.98 0.63 -5.66
C ASP A 101 -5.68 -0.08 -6.97
N ILE A 102 -5.34 0.70 -7.97
CA ILE A 102 -4.78 0.23 -9.24
C ILE A 102 -3.26 0.26 -9.10
N ALA A 103 -2.64 -0.91 -8.94
CA ALA A 103 -1.19 -1.08 -8.85
C ALA A 103 -0.53 -0.90 -10.24
N SER A 104 -0.66 0.30 -10.79
CA SER A 104 -0.22 0.65 -12.14
C SER A 104 1.30 0.79 -12.23
N PRO A 105 1.89 0.64 -13.45
CA PRO A 105 3.31 0.90 -13.71
C PRO A 105 3.59 2.37 -14.03
N LEU A 106 2.68 3.28 -13.74
CA LEU A 106 2.78 4.69 -14.07
C LEU A 106 4.12 5.27 -13.60
N PHE A 107 4.88 5.87 -14.51
CA PHE A 107 6.23 6.40 -14.32
C PHE A 107 7.32 5.37 -13.96
N LYS A 108 7.07 4.07 -14.05
CA LYS A 108 8.13 3.04 -13.96
C LYS A 108 8.84 2.89 -15.32
N THR A 109 9.52 3.92 -15.74
CA THR A 109 10.18 4.07 -17.06
C THR A 109 11.41 4.96 -16.96
N ASP A 110 12.18 5.10 -18.07
CA ASP A 110 13.33 5.98 -18.13
C ASP A 110 12.94 7.46 -18.07
N TRP A 111 13.72 8.25 -17.35
CA TRP A 111 13.67 9.70 -17.49
C TRP A 111 14.34 10.12 -18.79
N PRO A 112 13.66 10.89 -19.67
CA PRO A 112 14.22 11.26 -20.97
C PRO A 112 15.56 11.98 -20.87
N GLY A 113 16.57 11.45 -21.56
CA GLY A 113 17.89 12.07 -21.65
C GLY A 113 18.82 11.86 -20.43
N ALA A 114 18.39 11.09 -19.42
CA ALA A 114 19.23 10.75 -18.29
C ALA A 114 19.68 9.28 -18.31
N PRO A 115 20.94 8.98 -17.96
CA PRO A 115 21.39 7.60 -17.82
C PRO A 115 20.78 6.96 -16.56
N ARG A 116 20.42 5.68 -16.65
CA ARG A 116 20.00 4.88 -15.50
C ARG A 116 21.17 4.61 -14.57
N SER A 117 20.89 4.48 -13.28
CA SER A 117 21.81 3.88 -12.32
C SER A 117 21.96 2.37 -12.57
N SER A 118 23.11 1.82 -12.19
CA SER A 118 23.31 0.36 -12.15
C SER A 118 22.38 -0.36 -11.16
N GLN A 119 21.73 0.39 -10.27
CA GLN A 119 20.72 -0.13 -9.32
C GLN A 119 19.32 -0.23 -9.94
N SER A 120 19.10 0.33 -11.14
CA SER A 120 17.83 0.22 -11.83
C SER A 120 17.68 -1.14 -12.50
N GLU A 121 16.46 -1.69 -12.47
CA GLU A 121 16.13 -2.87 -13.26
C GLU A 121 16.13 -2.55 -14.75
N ALA A 122 16.42 -3.55 -15.57
CA ALA A 122 16.47 -3.36 -17.02
C ALA A 122 15.07 -3.25 -17.66
N ARG A 123 14.05 -3.87 -17.02
CA ARG A 123 12.65 -3.87 -17.48
C ARG A 123 11.71 -4.14 -16.32
N ASP A 124 10.45 -3.73 -16.47
CA ASP A 124 9.39 -4.11 -15.55
C ASP A 124 9.12 -5.62 -15.65
N GLN A 125 9.18 -6.32 -14.53
CA GLN A 125 8.90 -7.76 -14.45
C GLN A 125 7.43 -8.10 -14.74
N PHE A 126 6.52 -7.11 -14.74
CA PHE A 126 5.08 -7.26 -14.89
C PHE A 126 4.56 -6.85 -16.28
N HIS A 127 5.41 -6.91 -17.29
CA HIS A 127 5.08 -6.70 -18.71
C HIS A 127 4.49 -5.31 -19.06
N ALA A 128 4.76 -4.30 -18.25
CA ALA A 128 4.24 -2.95 -18.47
C ALA A 128 5.38 -1.99 -18.86
N ASP A 129 5.90 -2.14 -20.06
CA ASP A 129 7.00 -1.32 -20.61
C ASP A 129 6.44 -0.14 -21.41
N PHE A 130 5.93 0.87 -20.70
CA PHE A 130 5.47 2.11 -21.31
C PHE A 130 6.60 3.15 -21.32
N ASP A 131 6.93 3.68 -22.48
CA ASP A 131 7.93 4.74 -22.59
C ASP A 131 7.46 6.08 -21.96
N ALA A 132 8.39 7.02 -21.81
CA ALA A 132 8.09 8.31 -21.19
C ALA A 132 7.03 9.12 -21.93
N SER A 133 6.89 8.96 -23.26
CA SER A 133 5.91 9.70 -24.08
C SER A 133 4.48 9.19 -23.87
N ALA A 134 4.32 7.94 -23.42
CA ALA A 134 3.03 7.32 -23.18
C ALA A 134 2.45 7.64 -21.77
N GLN A 135 3.25 8.19 -20.85
CA GLN A 135 2.88 8.29 -19.44
C GLN A 135 1.63 9.15 -19.18
N ASP A 136 1.42 10.23 -19.92
CA ASP A 136 0.22 11.07 -19.76
C ASP A 136 -1.06 10.33 -20.18
N LYS A 137 -1.00 9.55 -21.27
CA LYS A 137 -2.11 8.69 -21.70
C LYS A 137 -2.36 7.56 -20.71
N LEU A 138 -1.28 6.99 -20.16
CA LEU A 138 -1.37 5.96 -19.14
C LEU A 138 -2.05 6.49 -17.87
N LEU A 139 -1.73 7.71 -17.43
CA LEU A 139 -2.40 8.36 -16.31
C LEU A 139 -3.90 8.49 -16.52
N GLU A 140 -4.34 8.99 -17.70
CA GLU A 140 -5.76 9.10 -18.03
C GLU A 140 -6.46 7.73 -18.03
N HIS A 141 -5.77 6.71 -18.52
CA HIS A 141 -6.29 5.35 -18.52
C HIS A 141 -6.39 4.79 -17.10
N CYS A 142 -5.39 5.02 -16.22
CA CYS A 142 -5.43 4.62 -14.82
C CYS A 142 -6.58 5.29 -14.05
N ILE A 143 -6.88 6.56 -14.33
CA ILE A 143 -8.05 7.25 -13.77
C ILE A 143 -9.36 6.56 -14.22
N THR A 144 -9.44 6.18 -15.49
CA THR A 144 -10.60 5.44 -16.02
C THR A 144 -10.76 4.08 -15.35
N LEU A 145 -9.66 3.34 -15.16
CA LEU A 145 -9.64 2.04 -14.48
C LEU A 145 -10.04 2.17 -13.02
N ALA A 146 -9.51 3.16 -12.31
CA ALA A 146 -9.85 3.40 -10.91
C ALA A 146 -11.35 3.62 -10.73
N LYS A 147 -11.98 4.43 -11.60
CA LYS A 147 -13.43 4.61 -11.64
C LYS A 147 -14.16 3.31 -11.95
N ALA A 148 -13.70 2.54 -12.94
CA ALA A 148 -14.33 1.28 -13.34
C ALA A 148 -14.34 0.25 -12.22
N PHE A 149 -13.26 0.18 -11.42
CA PHE A 149 -13.10 -0.74 -10.28
C PHE A 149 -13.51 -0.14 -8.93
N ASN A 150 -14.13 1.05 -8.94
CA ASN A 150 -14.64 1.73 -7.75
C ASN A 150 -13.58 1.91 -6.65
N THR A 151 -12.38 2.31 -7.04
CA THR A 151 -11.31 2.77 -6.14
C THR A 151 -10.93 4.22 -6.44
N ASP A 152 -10.43 4.91 -5.43
CA ASP A 152 -9.96 6.29 -5.56
C ASP A 152 -8.43 6.38 -5.62
N ARG A 153 -7.72 5.25 -5.75
CA ARG A 153 -6.27 5.17 -5.61
C ARG A 153 -5.58 4.59 -6.83
N ILE A 154 -4.48 5.24 -7.21
CA ILE A 154 -3.64 4.84 -8.34
C ILE A 154 -2.20 4.87 -7.87
N ARG A 155 -1.48 3.74 -7.96
CA ARG A 155 -0.05 3.67 -7.71
C ARG A 155 0.74 4.30 -8.85
N CYS A 156 1.84 4.97 -8.50
CA CYS A 156 2.87 5.42 -9.43
C CYS A 156 4.27 5.24 -8.83
N PHE A 157 5.27 5.45 -9.69
CA PHE A 157 6.68 5.51 -9.33
C PHE A 157 7.24 6.89 -9.67
N ASP A 158 8.56 7.07 -9.53
CA ASP A 158 9.25 8.32 -9.88
C ASP A 158 10.44 8.08 -10.82
N PHE A 159 10.22 7.25 -11.84
CA PHE A 159 11.16 6.84 -12.87
C PHE A 159 12.28 5.92 -12.34
N TRP A 160 12.93 5.20 -13.26
CA TRP A 160 14.08 4.37 -12.92
C TRP A 160 15.17 5.20 -12.26
N ARG A 161 15.82 4.62 -11.26
CA ARG A 161 16.86 5.27 -10.46
C ARG A 161 17.97 5.80 -11.34
N LEU A 162 18.34 7.05 -11.11
CA LEU A 162 19.38 7.77 -11.83
C LEU A 162 20.65 7.84 -10.99
N ASP A 163 21.83 7.82 -11.64
CA ASP A 163 23.10 8.06 -10.94
C ASP A 163 23.19 9.50 -10.41
N ASP A 164 22.74 10.48 -11.21
CA ASP A 164 22.65 11.89 -10.80
C ASP A 164 21.18 12.28 -10.52
N GLN A 165 20.63 11.78 -9.43
CA GLN A 165 19.27 12.14 -9.02
C GLN A 165 19.10 13.64 -8.76
N LYS A 166 20.14 14.29 -8.22
CA LYS A 166 20.07 15.69 -7.79
C LYS A 166 19.75 16.64 -8.94
N SER A 167 20.38 16.44 -10.08
CA SER A 167 20.17 17.30 -11.27
C SER A 167 18.77 17.16 -11.86
N TYR A 168 18.12 16.00 -11.70
CA TYR A 168 16.80 15.74 -12.29
C TYR A 168 15.65 15.83 -11.30
N ARG A 169 15.91 15.81 -9.98
CA ARG A 169 14.87 15.71 -8.93
C ARG A 169 13.80 16.79 -9.05
N THR A 170 14.17 18.04 -9.34
CA THR A 170 13.17 19.12 -9.47
C THR A 170 12.23 18.88 -10.65
N ALA A 171 12.72 18.41 -11.78
CA ALA A 171 11.90 18.13 -12.95
C ALA A 171 11.01 16.90 -12.74
N ILE A 172 11.52 15.84 -12.08
CA ILE A 172 10.75 14.65 -11.69
C ILE A 172 9.63 15.06 -10.75
N ASN A 173 9.91 15.83 -9.70
CA ASN A 173 8.89 16.31 -8.76
C ASN A 173 7.81 17.14 -9.47
N ALA A 174 8.18 18.03 -10.40
CA ALA A 174 7.20 18.80 -11.19
C ALA A 174 6.29 17.90 -12.03
N LYS A 175 6.82 16.81 -12.60
CA LYS A 175 5.99 15.82 -13.33
C LYS A 175 5.02 15.09 -12.41
N LEU A 176 5.46 14.67 -11.23
CA LEU A 176 4.60 14.03 -10.23
C LEU A 176 3.52 14.98 -9.70
N GLU A 177 3.88 16.25 -9.43
CA GLU A 177 2.94 17.28 -9.01
C GLU A 177 1.86 17.54 -10.06
N GLN A 178 2.26 17.62 -11.35
CA GLN A 178 1.31 17.74 -12.46
C GLN A 178 0.34 16.55 -12.51
N ALA A 179 0.85 15.32 -12.35
CA ALA A 179 0.04 14.12 -12.32
C ALA A 179 -0.92 14.10 -11.11
N ALA A 180 -0.44 14.50 -9.92
CA ALA A 180 -1.28 14.62 -8.74
C ALA A 180 -2.39 15.67 -8.93
N ALA A 181 -2.07 16.83 -9.51
CA ALA A 181 -3.05 17.85 -9.84
C ALA A 181 -4.08 17.38 -10.88
N ARG A 182 -3.66 16.52 -11.83
CA ARG A 182 -4.58 15.89 -12.78
C ARG A 182 -5.51 14.89 -12.07
N CYS A 183 -4.99 14.03 -11.20
CA CYS A 183 -5.76 13.09 -10.39
C CYS A 183 -6.80 13.80 -9.51
N ALA A 184 -6.45 14.93 -8.90
CA ALA A 184 -7.33 15.69 -8.03
C ALA A 184 -8.62 16.17 -8.70
N LYS A 185 -8.62 16.39 -10.03
CA LYS A 185 -9.82 16.79 -10.79
C LYS A 185 -10.90 15.70 -10.84
N ASP A 186 -10.52 14.48 -10.56
CA ASP A 186 -11.39 13.30 -10.52
C ASP A 186 -11.48 12.67 -9.12
N ASP A 187 -11.09 13.42 -8.07
CA ASP A 187 -11.06 12.99 -6.67
C ASP A 187 -10.18 11.75 -6.44
N MET A 188 -9.13 11.56 -7.27
CA MET A 188 -8.21 10.44 -7.17
C MET A 188 -6.98 10.80 -6.33
N VAL A 189 -6.51 9.82 -5.57
CA VAL A 189 -5.25 9.83 -4.83
C VAL A 189 -4.16 9.18 -5.70
N LEU A 190 -3.05 9.88 -5.89
CA LEU A 190 -1.86 9.34 -6.55
C LEU A 190 -0.90 8.84 -5.48
N LEU A 191 -0.58 7.54 -5.49
CA LEU A 191 0.24 6.85 -4.51
C LEU A 191 1.66 6.63 -5.07
N LEU A 192 2.64 7.37 -4.59
CA LEU A 192 4.05 7.09 -4.89
C LEU A 192 4.51 5.89 -4.09
N GLU A 193 4.91 4.80 -4.74
CA GLU A 193 5.59 3.70 -4.08
C GLU A 193 7.09 4.00 -3.95
N ASN A 194 7.65 3.80 -2.74
CA ASN A 194 9.10 3.75 -2.59
C ASN A 194 9.59 2.39 -3.11
N GLU A 195 10.25 2.43 -4.27
CA GLU A 195 10.72 1.26 -4.99
C GLU A 195 12.26 1.31 -5.12
N MET A 196 12.92 0.20 -4.77
CA MET A 196 14.38 0.13 -4.70
C MET A 196 15.08 0.45 -6.04
N SER A 197 14.44 0.17 -7.16
CA SER A 197 14.95 0.43 -8.51
C SER A 197 14.53 1.80 -9.07
N CYS A 198 13.76 2.59 -8.31
CA CYS A 198 13.31 3.93 -8.69
C CYS A 198 14.05 5.03 -7.91
N ASN A 199 13.78 6.29 -8.24
CA ASN A 199 14.49 7.41 -7.61
C ASN A 199 14.10 7.64 -6.15
N THR A 200 12.96 7.12 -5.69
CA THR A 200 12.54 7.13 -4.29
C THR A 200 12.47 5.70 -3.77
N ALA A 201 13.38 5.32 -2.88
CA ALA A 201 13.48 3.98 -2.35
C ALA A 201 13.44 3.92 -0.82
N THR A 202 13.85 4.99 -0.12
CA THR A 202 13.93 5.05 1.35
C THR A 202 12.88 5.95 1.97
N GLY A 203 12.68 5.85 3.29
CA GLY A 203 11.82 6.77 4.04
C GLY A 203 12.31 8.23 3.98
N GLU A 204 13.63 8.45 3.94
CA GLU A 204 14.23 9.78 3.79
C GLU A 204 13.91 10.39 2.42
N GLU A 205 14.15 9.63 1.34
CA GLU A 205 13.84 10.07 -0.02
C GLU A 205 12.33 10.34 -0.18
N ALA A 206 11.47 9.45 0.34
CA ALA A 206 10.02 9.61 0.32
C ALA A 206 9.57 10.87 1.08
N ALA A 207 10.12 11.12 2.26
CA ALA A 207 9.82 12.32 3.04
C ALA A 207 10.21 13.60 2.29
N ALA A 208 11.35 13.59 1.60
CA ALA A 208 11.83 14.73 0.80
C ALA A 208 10.89 15.00 -0.40
N VAL A 209 10.43 13.97 -1.10
CA VAL A 209 9.49 14.11 -2.23
C VAL A 209 8.13 14.60 -1.74
N LEU A 210 7.58 14.01 -0.67
CA LEU A 210 6.31 14.44 -0.09
C LEU A 210 6.33 15.89 0.42
N LYS A 211 7.47 16.35 0.92
CA LYS A 211 7.69 17.75 1.30
C LYS A 211 7.72 18.67 0.08
N ALA A 212 8.33 18.24 -1.01
CA ALA A 212 8.44 19.03 -2.23
C ALA A 212 7.11 19.13 -3.01
N ILE A 213 6.22 18.15 -2.86
CA ILE A 213 4.91 18.08 -3.54
C ILE A 213 3.80 18.21 -2.47
N PRO A 214 3.26 19.42 -2.25
CA PRO A 214 2.31 19.67 -1.14
C PRO A 214 0.88 19.19 -1.41
N ASN A 215 0.58 18.71 -2.61
CA ASN A 215 -0.75 18.23 -3.00
C ASN A 215 -1.23 17.14 -2.05
N LYS A 216 -2.35 17.33 -1.35
CA LYS A 216 -2.85 16.40 -0.34
C LYS A 216 -3.25 15.03 -0.90
N ASN A 217 -3.64 14.99 -2.17
CA ASN A 217 -3.95 13.75 -2.88
C ASN A 217 -2.72 13.04 -3.47
N PHE A 218 -1.52 13.59 -3.30
CA PHE A 218 -0.26 12.90 -3.57
C PHE A 218 0.23 12.28 -2.27
N MET A 219 0.11 10.97 -2.15
CA MET A 219 0.40 10.23 -0.93
C MET A 219 1.44 9.13 -1.19
N LEU A 220 1.89 8.49 -0.14
CA LEU A 220 2.85 7.40 -0.21
C LEU A 220 2.13 6.05 -0.19
N ASN A 221 2.53 5.14 -1.05
CA ASN A 221 2.45 3.71 -0.83
C ASN A 221 3.76 3.29 -0.15
N TRP A 222 3.72 3.13 1.17
CA TRP A 222 4.91 2.79 1.96
C TRP A 222 5.24 1.32 1.85
N ASP A 223 6.40 1.00 1.30
CA ASP A 223 6.97 -0.36 1.25
C ASP A 223 8.24 -0.47 2.09
N PRO A 224 8.15 -0.95 3.33
CA PRO A 224 9.30 -1.20 4.19
C PRO A 224 10.27 -2.24 3.64
N GLY A 225 9.76 -3.24 2.89
CA GLY A 225 10.60 -4.30 2.29
C GLY A 225 11.53 -3.75 1.22
N ASN A 226 11.04 -2.88 0.34
CA ASN A 226 11.85 -2.20 -0.67
C ASN A 226 12.94 -1.34 -0.03
N ALA A 227 12.62 -0.62 1.05
CA ALA A 227 13.63 0.16 1.77
C ALA A 227 14.69 -0.73 2.45
N ALA A 228 14.28 -1.87 3.02
CA ALA A 228 15.21 -2.82 3.63
C ALA A 228 16.09 -3.51 2.60
N ALA A 229 15.59 -3.80 1.39
CA ALA A 229 16.32 -4.45 0.31
C ALA A 229 17.58 -3.68 -0.12
N ILE A 230 17.57 -2.35 -0.03
CA ILE A 230 18.73 -1.50 -0.31
C ILE A 230 19.57 -1.15 0.93
N GLY A 231 19.33 -1.84 2.06
CA GLY A 231 20.11 -1.67 3.29
C GLY A 231 19.66 -0.49 4.16
N SER A 232 18.51 0.13 3.90
CA SER A 232 17.93 1.13 4.79
C SER A 232 17.24 0.45 5.98
N THR A 233 17.06 1.19 7.07
CA THR A 233 16.26 0.75 8.23
C THR A 233 14.85 1.35 8.10
N PRO A 234 13.84 0.58 7.57
CA PRO A 234 12.53 1.14 7.31
C PRO A 234 11.80 1.56 8.59
N TYR A 235 11.89 0.74 9.66
CA TYR A 235 11.34 1.03 10.96
C TYR A 235 12.39 0.79 12.05
N PRO A 236 12.53 1.70 13.06
CA PRO A 236 11.75 2.93 13.20
C PRO A 236 12.26 4.10 12.36
N ALA A 237 13.51 4.11 11.91
CA ALA A 237 14.20 5.30 11.38
C ALA A 237 13.49 5.88 10.14
N GLY A 238 13.31 5.09 9.08
CA GLY A 238 12.65 5.56 7.85
C GLY A 238 11.23 6.02 8.08
N TYR A 239 10.43 5.22 8.80
CA TYR A 239 9.05 5.55 9.10
C TYR A 239 8.90 6.85 9.91
N GLN A 240 9.81 7.12 10.86
CA GLN A 240 9.76 8.34 11.69
C GLN A 240 9.88 9.62 10.85
N MET A 241 10.57 9.57 9.72
CA MET A 241 10.74 10.71 8.81
C MET A 241 9.49 11.04 7.99
N LEU A 242 8.58 10.06 7.80
CA LEU A 242 7.41 10.22 6.95
C LEU A 242 6.33 11.10 7.60
N PRO A 243 5.64 11.98 6.83
CA PRO A 243 4.42 12.63 7.29
C PRO A 243 3.28 11.58 7.36
N LYS A 244 2.79 11.29 8.57
CA LYS A 244 1.88 10.17 8.83
C LYS A 244 0.53 10.30 8.11
N ASP A 245 0.05 11.52 7.98
CA ASP A 245 -1.18 11.89 7.26
C ASP A 245 -1.04 11.79 5.72
N ARG A 246 0.17 11.50 5.23
CA ARG A 246 0.46 11.33 3.81
C ARG A 246 0.76 9.86 3.43
N ILE A 247 0.58 8.91 4.34
CA ILE A 247 0.65 7.48 4.03
C ILE A 247 -0.75 7.04 3.60
N GLY A 248 -0.93 6.76 2.30
CA GLY A 248 -2.23 6.39 1.72
C GLY A 248 -2.43 4.89 1.55
N HIS A 249 -1.33 4.14 1.42
CA HIS A 249 -1.29 2.69 1.23
C HIS A 249 0.00 2.13 1.86
N CYS A 250 0.05 0.84 2.13
CA CYS A 250 1.25 0.17 2.63
C CYS A 250 1.36 -1.23 2.03
N HIS A 251 2.50 -1.54 1.44
CA HIS A 251 2.85 -2.90 1.02
C HIS A 251 3.52 -3.67 2.16
N CYS A 252 3.07 -4.90 2.36
CA CYS A 252 3.67 -5.85 3.29
C CYS A 252 4.61 -6.77 2.52
N LYS A 253 5.89 -6.46 2.57
CA LYS A 253 6.99 -7.20 1.95
C LYS A 253 8.11 -7.38 2.97
N ASP A 254 8.78 -8.52 2.95
CA ASP A 254 9.86 -8.78 3.90
C ASP A 254 11.10 -9.35 3.21
N VAL A 255 12.25 -9.06 3.78
CA VAL A 255 13.55 -9.46 3.23
C VAL A 255 14.46 -9.98 4.33
N VAL A 256 15.35 -10.91 3.97
CA VAL A 256 16.54 -11.23 4.77
C VAL A 256 17.72 -10.49 4.14
N THR A 257 18.25 -9.51 4.84
CA THR A 257 19.46 -8.80 4.41
C THR A 257 20.69 -9.67 4.63
N LYS A 258 21.56 -9.72 3.62
CA LYS A 258 22.82 -10.45 3.63
C LYS A 258 24.01 -9.49 3.70
N GLN A 259 25.22 -10.05 3.82
CA GLN A 259 26.43 -9.27 3.64
C GLN A 259 26.50 -8.70 2.21
N ASP A 260 27.23 -7.60 2.02
CA ASP A 260 27.42 -6.92 0.74
C ASP A 260 26.12 -6.34 0.12
N HIS A 261 25.18 -5.87 0.94
CA HIS A 261 23.91 -5.28 0.50
C HIS A 261 23.06 -6.19 -0.39
N LYS A 262 23.29 -7.50 -0.33
CA LYS A 262 22.41 -8.50 -0.96
C LYS A 262 21.23 -8.82 -0.05
N TYR A 263 20.14 -9.27 -0.65
CA TYR A 263 18.96 -9.71 0.07
C TYR A 263 18.32 -10.91 -0.61
N ASP A 264 17.51 -11.64 0.15
CA ASP A 264 16.50 -12.55 -0.37
C ASP A 264 15.14 -12.11 0.13
N TRP A 265 14.11 -12.29 -0.70
CA TRP A 265 12.74 -12.12 -0.23
C TRP A 265 12.42 -13.16 0.84
N ALA A 266 11.61 -12.78 1.82
CA ALA A 266 11.17 -13.64 2.92
C ALA A 266 9.63 -13.54 3.07
N PRO A 267 8.99 -14.55 3.66
CA PRO A 267 7.59 -14.40 4.06
C PRO A 267 7.50 -13.33 5.17
N VAL A 268 6.42 -12.55 5.17
CA VAL A 268 6.23 -11.48 6.15
C VAL A 268 6.32 -12.01 7.58
N GLY A 269 7.12 -11.33 8.40
CA GLY A 269 7.44 -11.73 9.77
C GLY A 269 8.52 -12.80 9.89
N GLY A 270 9.10 -13.25 8.76
CA GLY A 270 10.26 -14.16 8.72
C GLY A 270 11.54 -13.50 8.27
N GLY A 271 11.52 -12.21 7.93
CA GLY A 271 12.65 -11.43 7.47
C GLY A 271 13.24 -10.50 8.52
N SER A 272 13.85 -9.42 8.06
CA SER A 272 14.58 -8.44 8.86
C SER A 272 13.79 -7.18 9.18
N VAL A 273 12.60 -6.99 8.56
CA VAL A 273 11.74 -5.83 8.83
C VAL A 273 11.04 -6.01 10.18
N ASP A 274 11.13 -5.01 11.07
CA ASP A 274 10.34 -4.99 12.31
C ASP A 274 8.87 -4.69 12.00
N TRP A 275 8.17 -5.69 11.50
CA TRP A 275 6.75 -5.60 11.17
C TRP A 275 5.85 -5.40 12.39
N VAL A 276 6.24 -5.93 13.57
CA VAL A 276 5.46 -5.71 14.80
C VAL A 276 5.46 -4.24 15.16
N GLY A 277 6.64 -3.62 15.26
CA GLY A 277 6.77 -2.20 15.54
C GLY A 277 6.13 -1.32 14.45
N GLN A 278 6.31 -1.69 13.17
CA GLN A 278 5.73 -0.94 12.05
C GLN A 278 4.19 -0.95 12.08
N LEU A 279 3.56 -2.09 12.33
CA LEU A 279 2.10 -2.22 12.41
C LEU A 279 1.53 -1.45 13.61
N GLN A 280 2.17 -1.55 14.77
CA GLN A 280 1.80 -0.77 15.95
C GLN A 280 1.89 0.75 15.69
N ALA A 281 2.91 1.17 14.94
CA ALA A 281 3.08 2.57 14.58
C ALA A 281 2.01 3.04 13.60
N LEU A 282 1.69 2.26 12.56
CA LEU A 282 0.61 2.56 11.61
C LEU A 282 -0.74 2.70 12.32
N GLU A 283 -1.08 1.78 13.24
CA GLU A 283 -2.33 1.84 14.01
C GLU A 283 -2.38 3.07 14.91
N ARG A 284 -1.33 3.29 15.71
CA ARG A 284 -1.20 4.41 16.64
C ARG A 284 -1.32 5.76 15.92
N ASP A 285 -0.71 5.87 14.74
CA ASP A 285 -0.66 7.09 13.96
C ASP A 285 -1.92 7.28 13.07
N GLY A 286 -2.91 6.38 13.23
CA GLY A 286 -4.24 6.50 12.64
C GLY A 286 -4.35 6.05 11.19
N PHE A 287 -3.41 5.28 10.65
CA PHE A 287 -3.51 4.72 9.31
C PHE A 287 -4.74 3.80 9.19
N ARG A 288 -5.52 3.99 8.12
CA ARG A 288 -6.75 3.23 7.82
C ARG A 288 -6.84 2.84 6.35
N GLY A 289 -5.72 2.93 5.63
CA GLY A 289 -5.59 2.61 4.21
C GLY A 289 -5.50 1.13 3.92
N GLY A 290 -5.18 0.80 2.67
CA GLY A 290 -4.84 -0.55 2.25
C GLY A 290 -3.53 -1.01 2.88
N LEU A 291 -3.57 -2.18 3.53
CA LEU A 291 -2.41 -2.91 4.00
C LEU A 291 -2.33 -4.18 3.14
N SER A 292 -1.54 -4.15 2.09
CA SER A 292 -1.58 -5.14 1.00
C SER A 292 -0.33 -6.02 1.00
N LEU A 293 -0.52 -7.32 1.00
CA LEU A 293 0.58 -8.28 0.89
C LEU A 293 1.14 -8.29 -0.52
N GLU A 294 2.43 -8.00 -0.64
CA GLU A 294 3.24 -8.17 -1.84
C GLU A 294 4.45 -9.04 -1.48
N THR A 295 4.30 -10.37 -1.53
CA THR A 295 5.31 -11.23 -0.91
C THR A 295 6.62 -11.34 -1.68
N HIS A 296 6.60 -11.36 -3.02
CA HIS A 296 7.74 -11.67 -3.90
C HIS A 296 8.50 -12.95 -3.52
N TRP A 297 8.32 -13.46 -2.30
CA TRP A 297 8.92 -14.71 -1.85
C TRP A 297 8.29 -15.92 -2.57
N ARG A 298 9.12 -16.87 -2.99
CA ARG A 298 8.68 -18.07 -3.74
C ARG A 298 9.17 -19.39 -3.12
N GLY A 299 9.59 -19.36 -1.86
CA GLY A 299 10.20 -20.51 -1.20
C GLY A 299 9.25 -21.68 -0.92
N ALA A 300 7.93 -21.52 -1.05
CA ALA A 300 6.97 -22.62 -0.93
C ALA A 300 6.68 -23.32 -2.28
N GLY A 301 7.42 -23.00 -3.35
CA GLY A 301 7.39 -23.69 -4.64
C GLY A 301 6.42 -23.11 -5.66
N THR A 302 5.26 -22.59 -5.24
CA THR A 302 4.31 -21.90 -6.13
C THR A 302 3.98 -20.50 -5.61
N PRO A 303 3.54 -19.57 -6.48
CA PRO A 303 3.06 -18.26 -6.04
C PRO A 303 1.96 -18.37 -4.99
N GLU A 304 0.92 -19.17 -5.26
CA GLU A 304 -0.20 -19.38 -4.32
C GLU A 304 0.28 -19.90 -2.95
N ALA A 305 1.10 -20.97 -2.92
CA ALA A 305 1.59 -21.54 -1.66
C ALA A 305 2.46 -20.54 -0.89
N SER A 306 3.28 -19.77 -1.59
CA SER A 306 4.13 -18.74 -1.00
C SER A 306 3.33 -17.57 -0.42
N THR A 307 2.28 -17.16 -1.12
CA THR A 307 1.36 -16.11 -0.64
C THR A 307 0.60 -16.59 0.60
N ARG A 308 0.16 -17.84 0.66
CA ARG A 308 -0.49 -18.42 1.86
C ARG A 308 0.43 -18.35 3.08
N VAL A 309 1.67 -18.80 2.94
CA VAL A 309 2.66 -18.75 4.04
C VAL A 309 2.93 -17.30 4.48
N SER A 310 3.09 -16.38 3.52
CA SER A 310 3.38 -14.99 3.83
C SER A 310 2.19 -14.27 4.47
N LEU A 311 0.96 -14.56 4.05
CA LEU A 311 -0.25 -14.02 4.67
C LEU A 311 -0.44 -14.54 6.10
N ASP A 312 -0.19 -15.83 6.34
CA ASP A 312 -0.21 -16.40 7.68
C ASP A 312 0.84 -15.74 8.59
N GLY A 313 2.01 -15.44 8.05
CA GLY A 313 3.04 -14.66 8.71
C GLY A 313 2.57 -13.26 9.09
N LEU A 314 1.94 -12.55 8.14
CA LEU A 314 1.36 -11.22 8.38
C LEU A 314 0.26 -11.26 9.46
N LYS A 315 -0.68 -12.21 9.39
CA LYS A 315 -1.74 -12.39 10.40
C LYS A 315 -1.17 -12.66 11.80
N LYS A 316 -0.15 -13.52 11.90
CA LYS A 316 0.56 -13.76 13.16
C LYS A 316 1.26 -12.51 13.68
N THR A 317 1.82 -11.70 12.79
CA THR A 317 2.51 -10.46 13.14
C THR A 317 1.51 -9.39 13.60
N LEU A 318 0.34 -9.26 12.96
CA LEU A 318 -0.78 -8.45 13.44
C LEU A 318 -1.20 -8.85 14.85
N THR A 319 -1.38 -10.15 15.10
CA THR A 319 -1.70 -10.67 16.44
C THR A 319 -0.64 -10.31 17.47
N LYS A 320 0.66 -10.45 17.15
CA LYS A 320 1.77 -10.03 18.01
C LYS A 320 1.78 -8.52 18.27
N ALA A 321 1.36 -7.73 17.30
CA ALA A 321 1.21 -6.28 17.45
C ALA A 321 -0.01 -5.88 18.29
N GLY A 322 -0.88 -6.83 18.67
CA GLY A 322 -2.12 -6.58 19.41
C GLY A 322 -3.28 -6.13 18.55
N ILE A 323 -3.19 -6.30 17.23
CA ILE A 323 -4.16 -5.83 16.24
C ILE A 323 -5.04 -7.00 15.80
N SER A 324 -6.35 -6.85 15.96
CA SER A 324 -7.35 -7.83 15.50
C SER A 324 -7.72 -7.55 14.04
N CYS A 325 -7.49 -8.55 13.18
CA CYS A 325 -7.89 -8.54 11.77
C CYS A 325 -8.48 -9.90 11.35
#